data_8452704f57d1120fdf36bccfed9dd526
#
_entry.id   8452704f57d1120fdf36bccfed9dd526
#
_cell.length_a   1.000
_cell.length_b   1.000
_cell.length_c   1.000
_cell.angle_alpha   90.00
_cell.angle_beta   90.00
_cell.angle_gamma   90.00
#
_symmetry.space_group_name_H-M   'P 1'
#
loop_
_entity.id
_entity.type
_entity.pdbx_description
1 polymer ?
#
loop_
_entity_poly.entity_id
_entity_poly.type
_entity_poly.pdbx_seq_one_letter_code
_entity_poly.pdbx_strand_id
1 'polypeptide(L)'
;MDKNNGSAMLLRLNKQDQISALQSIGFTTVNENTPASEIAKYMKWAGTLLDLSLAALRIEDGEQVFFTASEWNSMSANNRSKYIRIGIRVRAECRQFIIAKSDCIDAGGTKTFKWGGYATDLRGLKNYGSGNQGLYDTFDGKSNTDIIIETLAGVKDTQGTVGAPAAETARAYKACTLESNGIEDTTVWNLPALGELMLIAKYKLEINELVTSMFGNQNIITTDWYWSSTEYDASNAWYVGMNYGYVNTYNKNSAGRVR
;
A
#
# COMPACT_ATOMS: atom_id res chain seq x y z
N MET A 1 -3.55 3.49 20.87
CA MET A 1 -3.95 2.30 20.12
C MET A 1 -2.73 1.43 19.89
N ASP A 2 -2.84 0.16 20.18
CA ASP A 2 -1.73 -0.77 20.40
C ASP A 2 -0.78 -0.90 19.22
N LYS A 3 0.49 -0.63 19.49
CA LYS A 3 1.65 -0.81 18.59
C LYS A 3 1.90 -2.28 18.17
N ASN A 4 0.97 -3.21 18.48
CA ASN A 4 1.17 -4.66 18.38
C ASN A 4 0.06 -5.42 17.64
N ASN A 5 -0.80 -4.77 16.86
CA ASN A 5 -1.99 -5.47 16.34
C ASN A 5 -1.68 -6.69 15.44
N GLY A 6 -0.64 -6.68 14.65
CA GLY A 6 -0.27 -7.84 13.83
C GLY A 6 0.42 -8.96 14.63
N SER A 7 1.43 -8.62 15.45
CA SER A 7 2.07 -9.58 16.36
C SER A 7 1.07 -10.05 17.43
N ALA A 8 0.18 -9.17 17.93
CA ALA A 8 -0.85 -9.54 18.87
C ALA A 8 -1.94 -10.43 18.26
N MET A 9 -2.24 -10.28 16.98
CA MET A 9 -3.18 -11.16 16.27
C MET A 9 -2.58 -12.55 16.04
N LEU A 10 -1.32 -12.65 15.65
CA LEU A 10 -0.61 -13.92 15.54
C LEU A 10 -0.39 -14.61 16.89
N LEU A 11 -0.12 -13.85 17.96
CA LEU A 11 0.01 -14.38 19.31
C LEU A 11 -1.33 -14.81 19.96
N ARG A 12 -2.48 -14.43 19.37
CA ARG A 12 -3.81 -14.90 19.78
C ARG A 12 -4.20 -16.25 19.18
N LEU A 13 -3.46 -16.72 18.18
CA LEU A 13 -3.65 -18.07 17.66
C LEU A 13 -3.29 -19.10 18.75
N ASN A 14 -3.97 -20.23 18.75
CA ASN A 14 -3.54 -21.33 19.58
C ASN A 14 -2.17 -21.86 19.15
N LYS A 15 -1.50 -22.64 19.99
CA LYS A 15 -0.13 -23.10 19.75
C LYS A 15 0.00 -23.84 18.40
N GLN A 16 -0.97 -24.66 18.05
CA GLN A 16 -0.95 -25.44 16.82
C GLN A 16 -1.03 -24.57 15.56
N ASP A 17 -1.90 -23.58 15.58
CA ASP A 17 -2.03 -22.62 14.47
C ASP A 17 -0.77 -21.77 14.29
N GLN A 18 -0.12 -21.39 15.42
CA GLN A 18 1.17 -20.68 15.39
C GLN A 18 2.27 -21.53 14.75
N ILE A 19 2.35 -22.82 15.11
CA ILE A 19 3.30 -23.76 14.53
C ILE A 19 3.04 -23.90 13.03
N SER A 20 1.80 -24.14 12.62
CA SER A 20 1.41 -24.29 11.22
C SER A 20 1.74 -23.04 10.40
N ALA A 21 1.49 -21.84 10.95
CA ALA A 21 1.84 -20.58 10.31
C ALA A 21 3.37 -20.42 10.15
N LEU A 22 4.16 -20.76 11.16
CA LEU A 22 5.62 -20.72 11.08
C LEU A 22 6.17 -21.74 10.07
N GLN A 23 5.64 -22.96 10.04
CA GLN A 23 6.06 -23.99 9.08
C GLN A 23 5.75 -23.59 7.65
N SER A 24 4.62 -22.94 7.39
CA SER A 24 4.23 -22.46 6.05
C SER A 24 5.16 -21.41 5.47
N ILE A 25 5.95 -20.73 6.31
CA ILE A 25 6.93 -19.71 5.92
C ILE A 25 8.38 -20.18 6.09
N GLY A 26 8.60 -21.48 6.24
CA GLY A 26 9.93 -22.08 6.19
C GLY A 26 10.57 -22.43 7.54
N PHE A 27 9.89 -22.23 8.69
CA PHE A 27 10.38 -22.69 10.00
C PHE A 27 10.08 -24.17 10.23
N THR A 28 10.63 -25.04 9.41
CA THR A 28 10.31 -26.48 9.39
C THR A 28 10.69 -27.25 10.66
N THR A 29 11.58 -26.70 11.47
CA THR A 29 12.03 -27.29 12.77
C THR A 29 11.09 -26.99 13.92
N VAL A 30 10.17 -26.02 13.78
CA VAL A 30 9.19 -25.67 14.81
C VAL A 30 8.10 -26.76 14.82
N ASN A 31 7.82 -27.32 16.01
CA ASN A 31 6.86 -28.39 16.21
C ASN A 31 6.18 -28.26 17.57
N GLU A 32 5.30 -29.19 17.92
CA GLU A 32 4.54 -29.21 19.17
C GLU A 32 5.41 -29.28 20.45
N ASN A 33 6.65 -29.78 20.31
CA ASN A 33 7.61 -29.82 21.43
C ASN A 33 8.40 -28.50 21.59
N THR A 34 8.29 -27.58 20.65
CA THR A 34 8.94 -26.26 20.74
C THR A 34 8.31 -25.45 21.88
N PRO A 35 9.11 -24.90 22.81
CA PRO A 35 8.61 -24.10 23.92
C PRO A 35 7.78 -22.90 23.43
N ALA A 36 6.71 -22.56 24.12
CA ALA A 36 5.83 -21.44 23.77
C ALA A 36 6.57 -20.09 23.68
N SER A 37 7.57 -19.88 24.54
CA SER A 37 8.44 -18.69 24.52
C SER A 37 9.29 -18.59 23.25
N GLU A 38 9.72 -19.72 22.72
CA GLU A 38 10.49 -19.81 21.49
C GLU A 38 9.57 -19.62 20.27
N ILE A 39 8.40 -20.25 20.26
CA ILE A 39 7.37 -19.99 19.26
C ILE A 39 7.03 -18.51 19.20
N ALA A 40 6.79 -17.84 20.33
CA ALA A 40 6.53 -16.41 20.39
C ALA A 40 7.68 -15.56 19.78
N LYS A 41 8.92 -15.98 19.98
CA LYS A 41 10.11 -15.36 19.42
C LYS A 41 10.15 -15.49 17.88
N TYR A 42 9.87 -16.70 17.36
CA TYR A 42 9.76 -16.95 15.91
C TYR A 42 8.57 -16.22 15.30
N MET A 43 7.42 -16.18 15.97
CA MET A 43 6.26 -15.43 15.50
C MET A 43 6.55 -13.92 15.40
N LYS A 44 7.26 -13.37 16.39
CA LYS A 44 7.70 -11.96 16.34
C LYS A 44 8.64 -11.71 15.16
N TRP A 45 9.60 -12.61 14.94
CA TRP A 45 10.53 -12.50 13.82
C TRP A 45 9.84 -12.72 12.47
N ALA A 46 8.98 -13.73 12.34
CA ALA A 46 8.18 -13.98 11.15
C ALA A 46 7.32 -12.76 10.75
N GLY A 47 6.77 -12.05 11.74
CA GLY A 47 6.02 -10.81 11.50
C GLY A 47 6.85 -9.64 10.96
N THR A 48 8.19 -9.73 11.01
CA THR A 48 9.10 -8.71 10.44
C THR A 48 9.64 -9.10 9.06
N LEU A 49 9.43 -10.35 8.61
CA LEU A 49 9.89 -10.80 7.29
C LEU A 49 9.10 -10.11 6.17
N LEU A 50 9.83 -9.73 5.13
CA LEU A 50 9.23 -9.29 3.88
C LEU A 50 8.71 -10.50 3.11
N ASP A 51 7.42 -10.47 2.76
CA ASP A 51 6.78 -11.41 1.83
C ASP A 51 6.11 -10.60 0.71
N LEU A 52 6.56 -10.83 -0.51
CA LEU A 52 6.04 -10.20 -1.71
C LEU A 52 5.37 -11.24 -2.59
N SER A 53 4.19 -10.91 -3.08
CA SER A 53 3.47 -11.74 -4.04
C SER A 53 2.73 -10.90 -5.07
N LEU A 54 2.56 -11.46 -6.27
CA LEU A 54 1.70 -10.88 -7.30
C LEU A 54 0.25 -10.89 -6.81
N ALA A 55 -0.42 -9.76 -6.87
CA ALA A 55 -1.86 -9.64 -6.69
C ALA A 55 -2.55 -9.67 -8.06
N ALA A 56 -3.54 -10.53 -8.22
CA ALA A 56 -4.30 -10.70 -9.45
C ALA A 56 -5.79 -10.89 -9.17
N LEU A 57 -6.63 -10.56 -10.15
CA LEU A 57 -8.05 -10.90 -10.17
C LEU A 57 -8.25 -12.13 -11.04
N ARG A 58 -9.00 -13.11 -10.55
CA ARG A 58 -9.46 -14.23 -11.36
C ARG A 58 -10.61 -13.78 -12.26
N ILE A 59 -10.51 -14.02 -13.56
CA ILE A 59 -11.47 -13.51 -14.57
C ILE A 59 -12.86 -14.10 -14.36
N GLU A 60 -12.94 -15.33 -13.88
CA GLU A 60 -14.20 -16.08 -13.73
C GLU A 60 -15.17 -15.43 -12.75
N ASP A 61 -14.67 -14.89 -11.64
CA ASP A 61 -15.48 -14.43 -10.50
C ASP A 61 -15.01 -13.10 -9.88
N GLY A 62 -13.90 -12.53 -10.36
CA GLY A 62 -13.31 -11.31 -9.81
C GLY A 62 -12.60 -11.51 -8.48
N GLU A 63 -12.42 -12.75 -8.01
CA GLU A 63 -11.73 -12.99 -6.75
C GLU A 63 -10.28 -12.53 -6.82
N GLN A 64 -9.84 -11.84 -5.76
CA GLN A 64 -8.46 -11.42 -5.60
C GLN A 64 -7.62 -12.60 -5.10
N VAL A 65 -6.61 -12.97 -5.87
CA VAL A 65 -5.71 -14.09 -5.59
C VAL A 65 -4.25 -13.63 -5.58
N PHE A 66 -3.42 -14.41 -4.91
CA PHE A 66 -2.00 -14.06 -4.74
C PHE A 66 -1.11 -15.22 -5.18
N PHE A 67 -0.02 -14.88 -5.87
CA PHE A 67 0.96 -15.84 -6.35
C PHE A 67 2.36 -15.38 -5.98
N THR A 68 3.19 -16.28 -5.51
CA THR A 68 4.64 -16.05 -5.48
C THR A 68 5.16 -15.94 -6.92
N ALA A 69 6.33 -15.33 -7.09
CA ALA A 69 6.98 -15.27 -8.42
C ALA A 69 7.20 -16.67 -9.00
N SER A 70 7.56 -17.63 -8.18
CA SER A 70 7.78 -19.03 -8.58
C SER A 70 6.49 -19.68 -9.09
N GLU A 71 5.39 -19.57 -8.34
CA GLU A 71 4.09 -20.12 -8.74
C GLU A 71 3.63 -19.51 -10.06
N TRP A 72 3.69 -18.18 -10.17
CA TRP A 72 3.30 -17.50 -11.41
C TRP A 72 4.13 -17.94 -12.60
N ASN A 73 5.46 -18.01 -12.45
CA ASN A 73 6.36 -18.35 -13.54
C ASN A 73 6.27 -19.82 -13.97
N SER A 74 5.88 -20.72 -13.05
CA SER A 74 5.66 -22.14 -13.35
C SER A 74 4.33 -22.42 -14.05
N MET A 75 3.37 -21.49 -14.00
CA MET A 75 2.08 -21.66 -14.69
C MET A 75 2.24 -21.65 -16.21
N SER A 76 1.45 -22.49 -16.88
CA SER A 76 1.30 -22.43 -18.34
C SER A 76 0.64 -21.10 -18.78
N ALA A 77 0.89 -20.69 -20.02
CA ALA A 77 0.27 -19.48 -20.58
C ALA A 77 -1.27 -19.52 -20.50
N ASN A 78 -1.87 -20.68 -20.76
CA ASN A 78 -3.33 -20.88 -20.66
C ASN A 78 -3.85 -20.71 -19.22
N ASN A 79 -3.09 -21.10 -18.21
CA ASN A 79 -3.51 -20.86 -16.83
C ASN A 79 -3.33 -19.40 -16.43
N ARG A 80 -2.23 -18.75 -16.84
CA ARG A 80 -2.03 -17.31 -16.58
C ARG A 80 -3.10 -16.42 -17.22
N SER A 81 -3.62 -16.81 -18.41
CA SER A 81 -4.66 -16.02 -19.09
C SER A 81 -6.01 -15.97 -18.33
N LYS A 82 -6.18 -16.77 -17.28
CA LYS A 82 -7.35 -16.72 -16.39
C LYS A 82 -7.28 -15.62 -15.34
N TYR A 83 -6.19 -14.84 -15.29
CA TYR A 83 -5.95 -13.86 -14.25
C TYR A 83 -5.48 -12.54 -14.82
N ILE A 84 -5.95 -11.44 -14.25
CA ILE A 84 -5.49 -10.08 -14.53
C ILE A 84 -4.60 -9.61 -13.38
N ARG A 85 -3.36 -9.31 -13.68
CA ARG A 85 -2.39 -8.78 -12.69
C ARG A 85 -2.73 -7.36 -12.32
N ILE A 86 -2.93 -7.07 -11.04
CA ILE A 86 -3.37 -5.74 -10.55
C ILE A 86 -2.31 -5.00 -9.74
N GLY A 87 -1.39 -5.71 -9.09
CA GLY A 87 -0.38 -5.08 -8.24
C GLY A 87 0.51 -6.09 -7.52
N ILE A 88 1.21 -5.62 -6.51
CA ILE A 88 2.06 -6.42 -5.62
C ILE A 88 1.47 -6.38 -4.21
N ARG A 89 1.18 -7.53 -3.62
CA ARG A 89 0.91 -7.63 -2.19
C ARG A 89 2.23 -7.54 -1.43
N VAL A 90 2.28 -6.64 -0.48
CA VAL A 90 3.37 -6.49 0.49
C VAL A 90 2.89 -6.97 1.84
N ARG A 91 3.63 -7.90 2.43
CA ARG A 91 3.49 -8.29 3.84
C ARG A 91 4.83 -8.06 4.51
N ALA A 92 4.87 -7.16 5.45
CA ALA A 92 6.08 -6.84 6.20
C ALA A 92 5.70 -6.17 7.52
N GLU A 93 6.49 -6.37 8.56
CA GLU A 93 6.34 -5.71 9.85
C GLU A 93 4.91 -5.81 10.43
N CYS A 94 4.29 -6.99 10.29
CA CYS A 94 2.92 -7.27 10.71
C CYS A 94 1.84 -6.44 9.98
N ARG A 95 2.17 -5.88 8.82
CA ARG A 95 1.27 -5.14 7.94
C ARG A 95 1.08 -5.87 6.62
N GLN A 96 -0.07 -5.67 5.99
CA GLN A 96 -0.38 -6.18 4.67
C GLN A 96 -1.18 -5.17 3.89
N PHE A 97 -0.75 -4.89 2.66
CA PHE A 97 -1.47 -4.06 1.69
C PHE A 97 -1.07 -4.43 0.27
N ILE A 98 -1.76 -3.88 -0.72
CA ILE A 98 -1.45 -4.07 -2.14
C ILE A 98 -1.00 -2.73 -2.71
N ILE A 99 0.13 -2.74 -3.40
CA ILE A 99 0.62 -1.61 -4.19
C ILE A 99 0.11 -1.80 -5.61
N ALA A 100 -0.46 -0.75 -6.20
CA ALA A 100 -0.91 -0.74 -7.58
C ALA A 100 0.23 -1.09 -8.55
N LYS A 101 -0.09 -1.74 -9.68
CA LYS A 101 0.92 -2.16 -10.68
C LYS A 101 1.69 -1.00 -11.28
N SER A 102 1.14 0.22 -11.29
CA SER A 102 1.76 1.42 -11.84
C SER A 102 1.38 2.66 -11.05
N ASP A 103 2.12 3.75 -11.22
CA ASP A 103 1.70 5.06 -10.74
C ASP A 103 0.41 5.50 -11.43
N CYS A 104 -0.37 6.33 -10.75
CA CYS A 104 -1.57 6.93 -11.30
C CYS A 104 -1.21 7.92 -12.43
N ILE A 105 -2.01 7.87 -13.49
CA ILE A 105 -1.93 8.78 -14.63
C ILE A 105 -3.36 9.16 -14.98
N ASP A 106 -3.66 10.46 -15.10
CA ASP A 106 -4.97 10.90 -15.54
C ASP A 106 -5.19 10.72 -17.05
N ALA A 107 -6.41 10.97 -17.52
CA ALA A 107 -6.75 10.87 -18.94
C ALA A 107 -5.94 11.82 -19.85
N GLY A 108 -5.37 12.89 -19.31
CA GLY A 108 -4.49 13.84 -19.98
C GLY A 108 -3.03 13.44 -19.99
N GLY A 109 -2.66 12.32 -19.34
CA GLY A 109 -1.26 11.87 -19.22
C GLY A 109 -0.50 12.50 -18.04
N THR A 110 -1.19 13.22 -17.15
CA THR A 110 -0.59 13.84 -15.97
C THR A 110 -0.18 12.75 -14.96
N LYS A 111 1.02 12.86 -14.42
CA LYS A 111 1.63 11.88 -13.49
C LYS A 111 1.82 12.43 -12.07
N THR A 112 1.54 13.69 -11.85
CA THR A 112 1.68 14.36 -10.56
C THR A 112 0.44 15.19 -10.26
N PHE A 113 -0.02 15.15 -9.02
CA PHE A 113 -1.30 15.70 -8.60
C PHE A 113 -1.11 16.58 -7.36
N LYS A 114 -1.89 17.64 -7.27
CA LYS A 114 -1.98 18.43 -6.04
C LYS A 114 -2.67 17.59 -4.97
N TRP A 115 -2.25 17.77 -3.70
CA TRP A 115 -2.93 17.13 -2.59
C TRP A 115 -4.37 17.66 -2.44
N GLY A 116 -4.55 18.98 -2.60
CA GLY A 116 -5.82 19.69 -2.49
C GLY A 116 -6.10 20.24 -1.10
N GLY A 117 -7.13 21.10 -0.98
CA GLY A 117 -7.56 21.65 0.30
C GLY A 117 -6.52 22.55 0.99
N TYR A 118 -5.70 23.30 0.24
CA TYR A 118 -4.75 24.23 0.81
C TYR A 118 -5.43 25.28 1.71
N ALA A 119 -4.83 25.53 2.88
CA ALA A 119 -5.35 26.37 3.96
C ALA A 119 -6.62 25.83 4.64
N THR A 120 -6.91 24.54 4.48
CA THR A 120 -8.01 23.85 5.15
C THR A 120 -7.46 22.73 6.04
N ASP A 121 -7.77 22.82 7.34
CA ASP A 121 -7.51 21.73 8.31
C ASP A 121 -8.67 20.73 8.23
N LEU A 122 -8.39 19.49 7.82
CA LEU A 122 -9.43 18.50 7.57
C LEU A 122 -9.87 17.85 8.88
N ARG A 123 -11.04 18.24 9.34
CA ARG A 123 -11.66 17.63 10.53
C ARG A 123 -11.85 16.13 10.31
N GLY A 124 -11.32 15.33 11.21
CA GLY A 124 -11.38 13.85 11.13
C GLY A 124 -10.07 13.22 10.67
N LEU A 125 -9.18 13.96 10.01
CA LEU A 125 -7.79 13.55 9.90
C LEU A 125 -7.02 13.92 11.16
N LYS A 126 -6.13 13.03 11.57
CA LYS A 126 -5.20 13.32 12.65
C LYS A 126 -3.99 14.05 12.09
N ASN A 127 -3.76 15.28 12.56
CA ASN A 127 -2.56 16.03 12.23
C ASN A 127 -1.35 15.47 12.95
N TYR A 128 -0.30 15.15 12.22
CA TYR A 128 0.95 14.66 12.75
C TYR A 128 2.05 15.70 12.57
N GLY A 129 2.28 16.52 13.60
CA GLY A 129 3.40 17.45 13.64
C GLY A 129 4.76 16.74 13.69
N SER A 130 5.83 17.48 13.37
CA SER A 130 7.21 16.99 13.47
C SER A 130 7.50 16.49 14.88
N GLY A 131 8.14 15.33 14.99
CA GLY A 131 8.49 14.69 16.28
C GLY A 131 7.36 13.88 16.92
N ASN A 132 6.17 13.79 16.31
CA ASN A 132 5.13 12.89 16.79
C ASN A 132 5.55 11.43 16.57
N GLN A 133 5.73 10.68 17.65
CA GLN A 133 6.16 9.27 17.59
C GLN A 133 5.18 8.36 16.86
N GLY A 134 3.89 8.73 16.78
CA GLY A 134 2.87 7.99 16.05
C GLY A 134 2.85 8.23 14.54
N LEU A 135 3.65 9.18 14.05
CA LEU A 135 3.69 9.54 12.63
C LEU A 135 4.02 8.34 11.71
N TYR A 136 4.98 7.54 12.12
CA TYR A 136 5.45 6.38 11.35
C TYR A 136 4.59 5.12 11.51
N ASP A 137 3.63 5.15 12.43
CA ASP A 137 2.66 4.07 12.67
C ASP A 137 1.31 4.32 11.97
N THR A 138 1.27 5.23 10.98
CA THR A 138 0.06 5.55 10.21
C THR A 138 -0.15 4.53 9.09
N PHE A 139 -1.21 3.71 9.22
CA PHE A 139 -1.58 2.67 8.25
C PHE A 139 -3.09 2.71 7.94
N ASP A 140 -3.62 3.90 7.83
CA ASP A 140 -5.04 4.21 7.68
C ASP A 140 -5.33 4.93 6.35
N GLY A 141 -4.50 4.66 5.32
CA GLY A 141 -4.60 5.28 4.00
C GLY A 141 -6.00 5.24 3.41
N LYS A 142 -6.73 4.12 3.59
CA LYS A 142 -8.10 3.99 3.10
C LYS A 142 -9.04 4.98 3.77
N SER A 143 -9.11 4.99 5.10
CA SER A 143 -10.00 5.90 5.85
C SER A 143 -9.61 7.37 5.66
N ASN A 144 -8.30 7.67 5.60
CA ASN A 144 -7.83 9.02 5.31
C ASN A 144 -8.30 9.48 3.93
N THR A 145 -8.16 8.62 2.91
CA THR A 145 -8.61 8.92 1.55
C THR A 145 -10.12 9.19 1.50
N ASP A 146 -10.92 8.39 2.21
CA ASP A 146 -12.38 8.59 2.30
C ASP A 146 -12.69 9.97 2.90
N ILE A 147 -12.08 10.33 4.03
CA ILE A 147 -12.27 11.63 4.70
C ILE A 147 -11.83 12.79 3.80
N ILE A 148 -10.67 12.68 3.13
CA ILE A 148 -10.13 13.71 2.25
C ILE A 148 -11.10 13.98 1.10
N ILE A 149 -11.54 12.94 0.40
CA ILE A 149 -12.45 13.07 -0.74
C ILE A 149 -13.81 13.63 -0.28
N GLU A 150 -14.38 13.10 0.80
CA GLU A 150 -15.68 13.55 1.30
C GLU A 150 -15.64 15.02 1.74
N THR A 151 -14.61 15.40 2.50
CA THR A 151 -14.50 16.78 3.04
C THR A 151 -14.23 17.80 1.95
N LEU A 152 -13.46 17.46 0.92
CA LEU A 152 -13.07 18.38 -0.14
C LEU A 152 -13.94 18.29 -1.39
N ALA A 153 -15.00 17.47 -1.40
CA ALA A 153 -15.90 17.31 -2.56
C ALA A 153 -16.46 18.67 -3.01
N GLY A 154 -16.05 19.12 -4.21
CA GLY A 154 -16.48 20.39 -4.80
C GLY A 154 -15.94 21.64 -4.09
N VAL A 155 -15.14 21.51 -3.05
CA VAL A 155 -14.55 22.65 -2.34
C VAL A 155 -13.40 23.20 -3.17
N LYS A 156 -13.40 24.52 -3.40
CA LYS A 156 -12.30 25.24 -4.03
C LYS A 156 -11.43 25.87 -2.94
N ASP A 157 -10.16 25.51 -2.90
CA ASP A 157 -9.21 26.07 -1.94
C ASP A 157 -8.77 27.51 -2.31
N THR A 158 -8.03 28.16 -1.43
CA THR A 158 -7.57 29.54 -1.62
C THR A 158 -6.57 29.71 -2.78
N GLN A 159 -6.02 28.61 -3.31
CA GLN A 159 -5.12 28.58 -4.46
C GLN A 159 -5.82 28.14 -5.75
N GLY A 160 -7.14 27.98 -5.70
CA GLY A 160 -7.96 27.65 -6.84
C GLY A 160 -8.06 26.17 -7.20
N THR A 161 -7.47 25.27 -6.41
CA THR A 161 -7.63 23.83 -6.59
C THR A 161 -9.01 23.41 -6.11
N VAL A 162 -9.71 22.59 -6.91
CA VAL A 162 -11.02 22.03 -6.56
C VAL A 162 -10.82 20.58 -6.16
N GLY A 163 -11.44 20.18 -5.05
CA GLY A 163 -11.40 18.80 -4.58
C GLY A 163 -10.04 18.38 -4.03
N ALA A 164 -9.78 17.08 -4.13
CA ALA A 164 -8.58 16.41 -3.63
C ALA A 164 -7.89 15.60 -4.74
N PRO A 165 -7.26 16.23 -5.75
CA PRO A 165 -6.78 15.56 -6.95
C PRO A 165 -5.92 14.30 -6.70
N ALA A 166 -5.03 14.32 -5.70
CA ALA A 166 -4.22 13.14 -5.37
C ALA A 166 -5.06 11.97 -4.84
N ALA A 167 -5.95 12.23 -3.89
CA ALA A 167 -6.81 11.21 -3.29
C ALA A 167 -7.88 10.71 -4.29
N GLU A 168 -8.47 11.60 -5.05
CA GLU A 168 -9.45 11.27 -6.09
C GLU A 168 -8.84 10.42 -7.20
N THR A 169 -7.61 10.75 -7.64
CA THR A 169 -6.90 9.98 -8.66
C THR A 169 -6.51 8.59 -8.13
N ALA A 170 -6.05 8.49 -6.88
CA ALA A 170 -5.81 7.18 -6.25
C ALA A 170 -7.08 6.34 -6.21
N ARG A 171 -8.22 6.92 -5.81
CA ARG A 171 -9.51 6.25 -5.74
C ARG A 171 -10.05 5.83 -7.12
N ALA A 172 -9.84 6.65 -8.13
CA ALA A 172 -10.26 6.39 -9.50
C ALA A 172 -9.37 5.40 -10.26
N TYR A 173 -8.21 5.02 -9.69
CA TYR A 173 -7.29 4.09 -10.34
C TYR A 173 -7.99 2.75 -10.62
N LYS A 174 -7.72 2.20 -11.81
CA LYS A 174 -8.18 0.88 -12.23
C LYS A 174 -7.02 0.11 -12.86
N ALA A 175 -6.70 -1.03 -12.31
CA ALA A 175 -5.68 -1.91 -12.89
C ALA A 175 -6.17 -2.59 -14.18
N CYS A 176 -7.49 -2.78 -14.32
CA CYS A 176 -8.13 -3.29 -15.54
C CYS A 176 -9.55 -2.70 -15.65
N THR A 177 -10.08 -2.69 -16.88
CA THR A 177 -11.44 -2.25 -17.18
C THR A 177 -12.22 -3.35 -17.90
N LEU A 178 -13.54 -3.32 -17.80
CA LEU A 178 -14.42 -4.28 -18.46
C LEU A 178 -14.17 -4.32 -19.98
N GLU A 179 -14.01 -3.15 -20.60
CA GLU A 179 -13.79 -3.02 -22.05
C GLU A 179 -12.49 -3.68 -22.53
N SER A 180 -11.40 -3.53 -21.77
CA SER A 180 -10.09 -4.03 -22.18
C SER A 180 -9.79 -5.46 -21.73
N ASN A 181 -10.42 -5.94 -20.66
CA ASN A 181 -10.05 -7.17 -19.97
C ASN A 181 -11.20 -8.16 -19.74
N GLY A 182 -12.44 -7.78 -20.04
CA GLY A 182 -13.63 -8.60 -19.76
C GLY A 182 -14.03 -8.65 -18.28
N ILE A 183 -13.30 -7.94 -17.42
CA ILE A 183 -13.57 -7.82 -15.99
C ILE A 183 -13.14 -6.44 -15.51
N GLU A 184 -13.88 -5.85 -14.57
CA GLU A 184 -13.52 -4.59 -13.94
C GLU A 184 -12.75 -4.82 -12.65
N ASP A 185 -11.74 -3.98 -12.42
CA ASP A 185 -11.07 -3.89 -11.13
C ASP A 185 -12.01 -3.25 -10.10
N THR A 186 -12.49 -4.06 -9.17
CA THR A 186 -13.34 -3.64 -8.05
C THR A 186 -12.53 -3.31 -6.79
N THR A 187 -11.19 -3.39 -6.85
CA THR A 187 -10.33 -3.02 -5.73
C THR A 187 -10.54 -1.56 -5.36
N VAL A 188 -10.73 -1.30 -4.07
CA VAL A 188 -10.82 0.07 -3.55
C VAL A 188 -9.41 0.59 -3.31
N TRP A 189 -8.87 1.29 -4.31
CA TRP A 189 -7.57 1.93 -4.23
C TRP A 189 -7.62 3.21 -3.39
N ASN A 190 -6.52 3.56 -2.77
CA ASN A 190 -6.43 4.73 -1.89
C ASN A 190 -5.04 5.37 -1.91
N LEU A 191 -4.99 6.64 -1.56
CA LEU A 191 -3.74 7.33 -1.29
C LEU A 191 -3.12 6.73 -0.02
N PRO A 192 -1.90 6.19 -0.08
CA PRO A 192 -1.31 5.50 1.07
C PRO A 192 -1.03 6.47 2.23
N ALA A 193 -1.16 5.99 3.46
CA ALA A 193 -0.71 6.73 4.63
C ALA A 193 0.83 6.78 4.69
N LEU A 194 1.38 7.67 5.53
CA LEU A 194 2.82 7.86 5.58
C LEU A 194 3.57 6.59 5.97
N GLY A 195 3.09 5.84 6.97
CA GLY A 195 3.72 4.57 7.38
C GLY A 195 3.70 3.52 6.27
N GLU A 196 2.63 3.47 5.46
CA GLU A 196 2.55 2.61 4.27
C GLU A 196 3.60 3.00 3.22
N LEU A 197 3.74 4.30 2.92
CA LEU A 197 4.77 4.79 1.98
C LEU A 197 6.19 4.55 2.48
N MET A 198 6.43 4.70 3.77
CA MET A 198 7.74 4.43 4.36
C MET A 198 8.10 2.95 4.27
N LEU A 199 7.12 2.06 4.47
CA LEU A 199 7.33 0.63 4.30
C LEU A 199 7.65 0.30 2.83
N ILE A 200 6.95 0.95 1.89
CA ILE A 200 7.25 0.86 0.46
C ILE A 200 8.67 1.36 0.16
N ALA A 201 9.07 2.51 0.69
CA ALA A 201 10.41 3.07 0.48
C ALA A 201 11.51 2.16 1.05
N LYS A 202 11.28 1.58 2.22
CA LYS A 202 12.22 0.64 2.87
C LYS A 202 12.50 -0.59 2.01
N TYR A 203 11.48 -1.14 1.37
CA TYR A 203 11.56 -2.36 0.56
C TYR A 203 11.46 -2.10 -0.95
N LYS A 204 11.75 -0.86 -1.37
CA LYS A 204 11.57 -0.43 -2.77
C LYS A 204 12.37 -1.28 -3.77
N LEU A 205 13.56 -1.71 -3.41
CA LEU A 205 14.40 -2.50 -4.32
C LEU A 205 13.75 -3.84 -4.61
N GLU A 206 13.38 -4.58 -3.57
CA GLU A 206 12.73 -5.89 -3.68
C GLU A 206 11.36 -5.79 -4.36
N ILE A 207 10.59 -4.75 -4.03
CA ILE A 207 9.31 -4.46 -4.68
C ILE A 207 9.52 -4.19 -6.18
N ASN A 208 10.49 -3.37 -6.55
CA ASN A 208 10.79 -3.04 -7.94
C ASN A 208 11.33 -4.23 -8.73
N GLU A 209 12.08 -5.14 -8.13
CA GLU A 209 12.49 -6.40 -8.75
C GLU A 209 11.26 -7.22 -9.14
N LEU A 210 10.30 -7.37 -8.23
CA LEU A 210 9.06 -8.10 -8.52
C LEU A 210 8.19 -7.34 -9.53
N VAL A 211 8.05 -6.01 -9.39
CA VAL A 211 7.32 -5.17 -10.36
C VAL A 211 7.92 -5.32 -11.76
N THR A 212 9.24 -5.26 -11.89
CA THR A 212 9.94 -5.44 -13.16
C THR A 212 9.64 -6.79 -13.77
N SER A 213 9.75 -7.85 -12.98
CA SER A 213 9.46 -9.23 -13.42
C SER A 213 8.01 -9.42 -13.86
N MET A 214 7.06 -8.79 -13.15
CA MET A 214 5.62 -9.00 -13.38
C MET A 214 5.02 -8.00 -14.37
N PHE A 215 5.49 -6.78 -14.42
CA PHE A 215 4.84 -5.68 -15.17
C PHE A 215 5.77 -4.93 -16.12
N GLY A 216 7.09 -5.14 -16.02
CA GLY A 216 8.10 -4.43 -16.81
C GLY A 216 8.63 -3.15 -16.12
N ASN A 217 9.80 -2.69 -16.57
CA ASN A 217 10.54 -1.57 -15.97
C ASN A 217 9.79 -0.23 -15.97
N GLN A 218 8.85 -0.02 -16.90
CA GLN A 218 8.06 1.22 -16.97
C GLN A 218 7.10 1.39 -15.78
N ASN A 219 6.89 0.33 -14.99
CA ASN A 219 5.96 0.31 -13.87
C ASN A 219 6.65 0.37 -12.49
N ILE A 220 7.96 0.51 -12.44
CA ILE A 220 8.70 0.60 -11.16
C ILE A 220 8.32 1.84 -10.36
N ILE A 221 8.48 1.76 -9.05
CA ILE A 221 8.41 2.93 -8.16
C ILE A 221 9.66 3.76 -8.45
N THR A 222 9.46 5.00 -8.90
CA THR A 222 10.54 5.90 -9.28
C THR A 222 11.28 6.46 -8.06
N THR A 223 12.24 7.33 -8.28
CA THR A 223 12.97 8.04 -7.20
C THR A 223 12.30 9.35 -6.81
N ASP A 224 11.13 9.66 -7.38
CA ASP A 224 10.40 10.89 -7.14
C ASP A 224 9.72 10.95 -5.76
N TRP A 225 8.97 12.01 -5.55
CA TRP A 225 8.21 12.29 -4.35
C TRP A 225 6.78 11.78 -4.50
N TYR A 226 6.32 11.03 -3.50
CA TYR A 226 4.97 10.46 -3.46
C TYR A 226 4.19 11.07 -2.30
N TRP A 227 2.98 11.56 -2.58
CA TRP A 227 2.05 12.04 -1.58
C TRP A 227 1.58 10.92 -0.66
N SER A 228 1.49 11.21 0.63
CA SER A 228 0.72 10.41 1.57
C SER A 228 -0.66 11.02 1.82
N SER A 229 -1.58 10.22 2.34
CA SER A 229 -2.88 10.69 2.86
C SER A 229 -2.77 11.29 4.27
N THR A 230 -1.57 11.38 4.84
CA THR A 230 -1.33 11.90 6.19
C THR A 230 -1.17 13.41 6.14
N GLU A 231 -2.04 14.13 6.84
CA GLU A 231 -1.99 15.58 6.93
C GLU A 231 -0.94 16.03 7.95
N TYR A 232 -0.24 17.14 7.68
CA TYR A 232 0.63 17.79 8.65
C TYR A 232 -0.08 18.94 9.35
N ASP A 233 -0.67 19.84 8.56
CA ASP A 233 -1.45 21.01 9.00
C ASP A 233 -2.42 21.47 7.89
N ALA A 234 -3.09 22.59 8.11
CA ALA A 234 -3.99 23.17 7.12
C ALA A 234 -3.37 23.40 5.73
N SER A 235 -2.07 23.66 5.65
CA SER A 235 -1.38 24.06 4.41
C SER A 235 -0.46 22.99 3.84
N ASN A 236 -0.07 21.99 4.64
CA ASN A 236 0.93 21.00 4.28
C ASN A 236 0.44 19.57 4.52
N ALA A 237 0.95 18.66 3.71
CA ALA A 237 0.78 17.22 3.88
C ALA A 237 2.14 16.51 3.83
N TRP A 238 2.20 15.31 4.40
CA TRP A 238 3.39 14.49 4.39
C TRP A 238 3.60 13.81 3.04
N TYR A 239 4.86 13.66 2.65
CA TYR A 239 5.28 12.92 1.46
C TYR A 239 6.58 12.14 1.72
N VAL A 240 6.87 11.18 0.85
CA VAL A 240 8.09 10.38 0.89
C VAL A 240 8.85 10.49 -0.43
N GLY A 241 10.12 10.88 -0.33
CA GLY A 241 11.07 10.81 -1.46
C GLY A 241 11.60 9.39 -1.59
N MET A 242 11.27 8.74 -2.69
CA MET A 242 11.60 7.32 -2.91
C MET A 242 13.06 7.08 -3.29
N ASN A 243 13.90 8.12 -3.40
CA ASN A 243 15.34 7.97 -3.61
C ASN A 243 16.07 7.42 -2.37
N TYR A 244 15.79 8.00 -1.17
CA TYR A 244 16.45 7.65 0.09
C TYR A 244 15.46 7.36 1.23
N GLY A 245 14.14 7.28 0.96
CA GLY A 245 13.12 7.18 2.01
C GLY A 245 13.00 8.47 2.83
N TYR A 246 13.36 9.61 2.26
CA TYR A 246 13.31 10.89 2.94
C TYR A 246 11.86 11.33 3.15
N VAL A 247 11.50 11.58 4.39
CA VAL A 247 10.16 12.01 4.82
C VAL A 247 10.19 13.51 5.10
N ASN A 248 9.26 14.24 4.49
CA ASN A 248 9.09 15.66 4.73
C ASN A 248 7.64 16.10 4.47
N THR A 249 7.35 17.33 4.76
CA THR A 249 6.07 17.99 4.47
C THR A 249 6.20 18.92 3.28
N TYR A 250 5.14 19.07 2.54
CA TYR A 250 5.10 19.99 1.43
C TYR A 250 3.71 20.62 1.28
N ASN A 251 3.68 21.75 0.62
CA ASN A 251 2.47 22.52 0.41
C ASN A 251 1.44 21.69 -0.39
N LYS A 252 0.21 21.60 0.14
CA LYS A 252 -0.89 20.86 -0.47
C LYS A 252 -1.23 21.29 -1.91
N ASN A 253 -0.84 22.50 -2.30
CA ASN A 253 -0.99 23.03 -3.65
C ASN A 253 0.14 22.61 -4.60
N SER A 254 1.18 21.96 -4.12
CA SER A 254 2.25 21.41 -4.94
C SER A 254 1.85 20.06 -5.54
N ALA A 255 2.51 19.69 -6.63
CA ALA A 255 2.21 18.43 -7.32
C ALA A 255 3.21 17.33 -6.93
N GLY A 256 2.72 16.16 -6.58
CA GLY A 256 3.47 14.96 -6.26
C GLY A 256 2.87 13.73 -6.92
N ARG A 257 3.66 12.64 -6.99
CA ARG A 257 3.17 11.36 -7.53
C ARG A 257 2.16 10.69 -6.61
N VAL A 258 1.38 9.80 -7.20
CA VAL A 258 0.38 8.96 -6.54
C VAL A 258 0.52 7.53 -7.05
N ARG A 259 0.48 6.57 -6.11
CA ARG A 259 0.50 5.14 -6.45
C ARG A 259 -0.43 4.33 -5.56
#